data_2262f703b106633b736c6e7c63337566
#
_entry.id   2262f703b106633b736c6e7c63337566
#
_cell.length_a   1.000
_cell.length_b   1.000
_cell.length_c   1.000
_cell.angle_alpha   90.00
_cell.angle_beta   90.00
_cell.angle_gamma   90.00
#
_symmetry.space_group_name_H-M   'P 1'
#
loop_
_entity.id
_entity.type
_entity.pdbx_description
1 polymer ?
#
loop_
_entity_poly.entity_id
_entity_poly.type
_entity_poly.pdbx_seq_one_letter_code
_entity_poly.pdbx_strand_id
1 'polypeptide(L)'
;MLEQYFGMKAKHPDAILLSRVGDFYEAYGEDAETIARALQIALTSKDAGSGKKIAMAGVPHHALDGYLAKLVLQRRVVALAEQLEAPIPNKLVRRDVVRVVTPGTVIEEQMLEVGVHTYLAAIAAVDDVVGLAHADVSTGHVMATAFSGETAFDDALGEIARLDPAELVADVPPDARNAIERMLENARTRVVAPPLSAVPSAVAPIDGFSHDESLAMRRTLDALGAFVRRVGVPQSAGEAFRPPQYYTQAAFLALDANTRKHLELHRALGSNAKATLLATIDRTRTAMGSRMLARWLSAPLIARGAIAARADCVETFVTDGSRRAAIAEVLHACFDLERIAQKIRFRRALPRDLGSLRRTLALLDPLIDALRDPALPALLTELRGCLGGFDDVRADLAASLVDEPPATLADGGVIRPDASSDLTECVALRGDARASLNALEERERERSGIKGLKIKYASAFGYAIEI
;
A
#
# COMPACT_ATOMS: atom_id res chain seq x y z
N MET A 1 28.54 -4.92 15.60
CA MET A 1 27.12 -5.04 15.32
C MET A 1 26.29 -4.04 16.14
N LEU A 2 26.41 -4.00 17.47
CA LEU A 2 25.70 -3.03 18.32
C LEU A 2 26.02 -1.58 17.96
N GLU A 3 27.28 -1.27 17.64
CA GLU A 3 27.67 0.06 17.18
C GLU A 3 26.92 0.49 15.90
N GLN A 4 26.77 -0.42 14.92
CA GLN A 4 25.94 -0.15 13.73
C GLN A 4 24.49 0.09 14.13
N TYR A 5 23.94 -0.72 15.05
CA TYR A 5 22.57 -0.58 15.51
C TYR A 5 22.33 0.81 16.12
N PHE A 6 23.15 1.21 17.09
CA PHE A 6 22.99 2.51 17.73
C PHE A 6 23.30 3.69 16.79
N GLY A 7 24.20 3.51 15.82
CA GLY A 7 24.41 4.49 14.75
C GLY A 7 23.18 4.68 13.85
N MET A 8 22.46 3.62 13.53
CA MET A 8 21.17 3.70 12.82
C MET A 8 20.07 4.28 13.71
N LYS A 9 19.98 3.85 14.98
CA LYS A 9 19.00 4.37 15.95
C LYS A 9 19.14 5.88 16.15
N ALA A 10 20.34 6.42 16.20
CA ALA A 10 20.57 7.86 16.32
C ALA A 10 20.01 8.67 15.14
N LYS A 11 19.90 8.07 13.95
CA LYS A 11 19.26 8.70 12.78
C LYS A 11 17.73 8.60 12.81
N HIS A 12 17.18 7.67 13.58
CA HIS A 12 15.75 7.40 13.70
C HIS A 12 15.33 7.30 15.17
N PRO A 13 15.52 8.38 15.97
CA PRO A 13 15.32 8.33 17.41
C PRO A 13 13.90 7.97 17.84
N ASP A 14 12.90 8.43 17.08
CA ASP A 14 11.46 8.24 17.35
C ASP A 14 10.91 6.90 16.85
N ALA A 15 11.70 6.11 16.11
CA ALA A 15 11.27 4.83 15.56
C ALA A 15 11.86 3.66 16.35
N ILE A 16 11.09 2.63 16.59
CA ILE A 16 11.58 1.32 17.07
C ILE A 16 12.44 0.73 15.95
N LEU A 17 13.73 0.48 16.23
CA LEU A 17 14.63 -0.10 15.24
C LEU A 17 14.59 -1.64 15.32
N LEU A 18 14.20 -2.29 14.24
CA LEU A 18 14.28 -3.71 14.03
C LEU A 18 15.37 -4.01 13.01
N SER A 19 16.45 -4.67 13.43
CA SER A 19 17.60 -4.97 12.57
C SER A 19 17.68 -6.45 12.24
N ARG A 20 17.80 -6.77 10.95
CA ARG A 20 17.93 -8.15 10.48
C ARG A 20 19.23 -8.80 10.96
N VAL A 21 19.09 -9.91 11.66
CA VAL A 21 20.21 -10.76 12.13
C VAL A 21 19.86 -12.21 11.88
N GLY A 22 20.38 -12.79 10.79
CA GLY A 22 20.00 -14.14 10.37
C GLY A 22 18.49 -14.24 10.08
N ASP A 23 17.81 -15.16 10.78
CA ASP A 23 16.38 -15.41 10.61
C ASP A 23 15.49 -14.56 11.53
N PHE A 24 16.07 -13.60 12.25
CA PHE A 24 15.35 -12.72 13.17
C PHE A 24 15.51 -11.26 12.81
N TYR A 25 14.52 -10.45 13.24
CA TYR A 25 14.68 -9.02 13.43
C TYR A 25 14.84 -8.75 14.91
N GLU A 26 15.98 -8.19 15.29
CA GLU A 26 16.37 -7.96 16.68
C GLU A 26 16.32 -6.44 16.99
N ALA A 27 15.83 -6.13 18.18
CA ALA A 27 15.91 -4.81 18.81
C ALA A 27 16.76 -4.88 20.06
N TYR A 28 17.38 -3.75 20.43
CA TYR A 28 18.25 -3.64 21.57
C TYR A 28 17.92 -2.44 22.45
N GLY A 29 18.28 -2.50 23.75
CA GLY A 29 18.05 -1.42 24.71
C GLY A 29 16.58 -1.13 24.90
N GLU A 30 16.21 0.15 24.89
CA GLU A 30 14.82 0.64 25.11
C GLU A 30 13.84 0.12 24.05
N ASP A 31 14.30 -0.05 22.81
CA ASP A 31 13.47 -0.61 21.74
C ASP A 31 13.11 -2.08 22.06
N ALA A 32 14.06 -2.87 22.60
CA ALA A 32 13.80 -4.24 22.99
C ALA A 32 12.76 -4.34 24.11
N GLU A 33 12.87 -3.51 25.14
CA GLU A 33 11.89 -3.43 26.22
C GLU A 33 10.51 -3.03 25.71
N THR A 34 10.49 -2.09 24.76
CA THR A 34 9.25 -1.59 24.14
C THR A 34 8.55 -2.68 23.35
N ILE A 35 9.28 -3.39 22.47
CA ILE A 35 8.65 -4.47 21.67
C ILE A 35 8.29 -5.67 22.54
N ALA A 36 9.09 -6.02 23.55
CA ALA A 36 8.78 -7.13 24.44
C ALA A 36 7.43 -6.90 25.14
N ARG A 37 7.19 -5.68 25.63
CA ARG A 37 5.93 -5.28 26.27
C ARG A 37 4.78 -5.19 25.27
N ALA A 38 5.00 -4.53 24.14
CA ALA A 38 3.96 -4.26 23.15
C ALA A 38 3.47 -5.54 22.45
N LEU A 39 4.37 -6.48 22.22
CA LEU A 39 4.10 -7.73 21.48
C LEU A 39 3.94 -8.94 22.38
N GLN A 40 4.18 -8.80 23.70
CA GLN A 40 4.16 -9.89 24.69
C GLN A 40 5.14 -11.02 24.33
N ILE A 41 6.37 -10.65 23.91
CA ILE A 41 7.44 -11.59 23.59
C ILE A 41 8.53 -11.56 24.65
N ALA A 42 9.39 -12.58 24.64
CA ALA A 42 10.48 -12.72 25.62
C ALA A 42 11.49 -11.57 25.49
N LEU A 43 11.80 -10.94 26.63
CA LEU A 43 12.93 -10.04 26.78
C LEU A 43 14.14 -10.84 27.24
N THR A 44 15.22 -10.78 26.50
CA THR A 44 16.49 -11.46 26.77
C THR A 44 17.61 -10.43 26.91
N SER A 45 18.85 -10.88 26.99
CA SER A 45 19.99 -9.97 27.01
C SER A 45 21.13 -10.50 26.14
N LYS A 46 21.85 -9.58 25.50
CA LYS A 46 23.05 -9.86 24.71
C LYS A 46 24.27 -9.25 25.38
N ASP A 47 25.40 -9.94 25.31
CA ASP A 47 26.67 -9.39 25.80
C ASP A 47 27.11 -8.25 24.87
N ALA A 48 27.31 -7.08 25.44
CA ALA A 48 27.77 -5.87 24.76
C ALA A 48 29.29 -5.69 24.83
N GLY A 49 30.00 -6.65 25.39
CA GLY A 49 31.44 -6.59 25.71
C GLY A 49 31.71 -6.04 27.10
N SER A 50 32.90 -6.33 27.62
CA SER A 50 33.32 -5.89 28.96
C SER A 50 32.37 -6.28 30.11
N GLY A 51 31.61 -7.38 29.96
CA GLY A 51 30.66 -7.88 30.97
C GLY A 51 29.36 -7.08 31.09
N LYS A 52 29.13 -6.10 30.24
CA LYS A 52 27.85 -5.36 30.16
C LYS A 52 26.83 -6.14 29.34
N LYS A 53 25.65 -6.34 29.90
CA LYS A 53 24.49 -6.91 29.19
C LYS A 53 23.56 -5.79 28.72
N ILE A 54 23.08 -5.91 27.49
CA ILE A 54 22.06 -5.03 26.93
C ILE A 54 20.78 -5.82 26.71
N ALA A 55 19.62 -5.20 26.97
CA ALA A 55 18.33 -5.80 26.70
C ALA A 55 18.20 -6.12 25.19
N MET A 56 17.64 -7.26 24.86
CA MET A 56 17.41 -7.74 23.49
C MET A 56 16.06 -8.44 23.42
N ALA A 57 15.31 -8.14 22.37
CA ALA A 57 14.12 -8.88 21.98
C ALA A 57 14.10 -9.02 20.46
N GLY A 58 13.46 -10.07 19.94
CA GLY A 58 13.44 -10.28 18.50
C GLY A 58 12.21 -11.04 18.05
N VAL A 59 11.89 -10.86 16.77
CA VAL A 59 10.78 -11.54 16.09
C VAL A 59 11.32 -12.31 14.89
N PRO A 60 10.76 -13.50 14.58
CA PRO A 60 11.17 -14.25 13.39
C PRO A 60 10.88 -13.47 12.11
N HIS A 61 11.81 -13.52 11.16
CA HIS A 61 11.67 -12.83 9.88
C HIS A 61 10.38 -13.19 9.12
N HIS A 62 10.05 -14.47 9.06
CA HIS A 62 8.84 -14.94 8.35
C HIS A 62 7.52 -14.50 9.00
N ALA A 63 7.55 -14.05 10.25
CA ALA A 63 6.37 -13.57 10.98
C ALA A 63 6.37 -12.04 11.18
N LEU A 64 7.34 -11.32 10.60
CA LEU A 64 7.54 -9.88 10.78
C LEU A 64 6.26 -9.08 10.57
N ASP A 65 5.55 -9.31 9.45
CA ASP A 65 4.37 -8.51 9.08
C ASP A 65 3.27 -8.55 10.15
N GLY A 66 3.04 -9.70 10.77
CA GLY A 66 2.07 -9.83 11.86
C GLY A 66 2.46 -9.07 13.13
N TYR A 67 3.76 -8.97 13.41
CA TYR A 67 4.27 -8.18 14.54
C TYR A 67 4.29 -6.67 14.22
N LEU A 68 4.65 -6.29 12.98
CA LEU A 68 4.54 -4.90 12.51
C LEU A 68 3.11 -4.40 12.61
N ALA A 69 2.13 -5.21 12.16
CA ALA A 69 0.72 -4.86 12.27
C ALA A 69 0.33 -4.49 13.70
N LYS A 70 0.74 -5.28 14.70
CA LYS A 70 0.46 -4.98 16.11
C LYS A 70 1.13 -3.71 16.61
N LEU A 71 2.36 -3.42 16.17
CA LEU A 71 3.07 -2.18 16.53
C LEU A 71 2.43 -0.94 15.89
N VAL A 72 2.09 -1.03 14.61
CA VAL A 72 1.45 0.06 13.87
C VAL A 72 0.05 0.37 14.40
N LEU A 73 -0.75 -0.64 14.75
CA LEU A 73 -2.04 -0.47 15.42
C LEU A 73 -1.91 0.25 16.77
N GLN A 74 -0.78 0.08 17.46
CA GLN A 74 -0.41 0.83 18.67
C GLN A 74 0.25 2.18 18.36
N ARG A 75 0.23 2.63 17.08
CA ARG A 75 0.82 3.89 16.58
C ARG A 75 2.33 4.01 16.76
N ARG A 76 3.01 2.88 16.83
CA ARG A 76 4.46 2.86 16.87
C ARG A 76 5.01 3.03 15.45
N VAL A 77 6.07 3.80 15.34
CA VAL A 77 6.87 3.89 14.12
C VAL A 77 7.97 2.85 14.21
N VAL A 78 8.19 2.10 13.15
CA VAL A 78 9.17 1.02 13.12
C VAL A 78 10.14 1.23 11.95
N ALA A 79 11.42 1.34 12.24
CA ALA A 79 12.48 1.36 11.25
C ALA A 79 13.01 -0.05 11.02
N LEU A 80 13.01 -0.49 9.77
CA LEU A 80 13.50 -1.81 9.35
C LEU A 80 14.88 -1.66 8.74
N ALA A 81 15.88 -2.31 9.35
CA ALA A 81 17.24 -2.35 8.84
C ALA A 81 17.56 -3.73 8.27
N GLU A 82 18.03 -3.74 7.01
CA GLU A 82 18.38 -4.93 6.25
C GLU A 82 19.88 -5.07 6.06
N GLN A 83 20.31 -6.28 5.76
CA GLN A 83 21.65 -6.58 5.33
C GLN A 83 21.82 -6.14 3.86
N LEU A 84 22.78 -5.26 3.59
CA LEU A 84 23.03 -4.74 2.25
C LEU A 84 23.93 -5.61 1.40
N GLU A 85 24.56 -6.62 1.98
CA GLU A 85 25.48 -7.54 1.34
C GLU A 85 25.28 -8.97 1.83
N ALA A 86 25.65 -9.97 1.04
CA ALA A 86 25.60 -11.36 1.44
C ALA A 86 26.54 -11.63 2.62
N PRO A 87 26.16 -12.50 3.60
CA PRO A 87 27.02 -12.83 4.71
C PRO A 87 28.32 -13.49 4.24
N ILE A 88 29.45 -12.93 4.66
CA ILE A 88 30.78 -13.50 4.44
C ILE A 88 31.29 -13.99 5.81
N PRO A 89 31.80 -15.23 5.91
CA PRO A 89 32.37 -15.73 7.17
C PRO A 89 33.41 -14.75 7.77
N ASN A 90 33.30 -14.49 9.05
CA ASN A 90 34.20 -13.62 9.83
C ASN A 90 34.20 -12.13 9.43
N LYS A 91 33.25 -11.67 8.58
CA LYS A 91 33.08 -10.24 8.25
C LYS A 91 31.77 -9.72 8.79
N LEU A 92 31.82 -8.52 9.38
CA LEU A 92 30.61 -7.82 9.82
C LEU A 92 29.81 -7.33 8.60
N VAL A 93 28.63 -7.88 8.40
CA VAL A 93 27.71 -7.49 7.31
C VAL A 93 27.24 -6.05 7.53
N ARG A 94 27.32 -5.24 6.50
CA ARG A 94 26.80 -3.88 6.52
C ARG A 94 25.26 -3.89 6.55
N ARG A 95 24.69 -3.05 7.42
CA ARG A 95 23.23 -2.87 7.56
C ARG A 95 22.90 -1.40 7.45
N ASP A 96 21.72 -1.12 6.90
CA ASP A 96 21.14 0.22 6.92
C ASP A 96 19.62 0.14 6.98
N VAL A 97 18.98 1.24 7.40
CA VAL A 97 17.53 1.34 7.41
C VAL A 97 17.04 1.48 5.98
N VAL A 98 16.27 0.49 5.52
CA VAL A 98 15.72 0.46 4.18
C VAL A 98 14.29 1.00 4.12
N ARG A 99 13.59 1.00 5.27
CA ARG A 99 12.21 1.44 5.37
C ARG A 99 11.85 1.85 6.78
N VAL A 100 11.00 2.87 6.88
CA VAL A 100 10.33 3.26 8.12
C VAL A 100 8.83 3.06 7.92
N VAL A 101 8.22 2.16 8.69
CA VAL A 101 6.78 1.89 8.65
C VAL A 101 6.11 2.82 9.65
N THR A 102 5.17 3.63 9.16
CA THR A 102 4.40 4.59 9.99
C THR A 102 2.89 4.33 9.82
N PRO A 103 2.04 4.77 10.75
CA PRO A 103 0.59 4.54 10.67
C PRO A 103 -0.05 5.04 9.37
N GLY A 104 0.46 6.13 8.78
CA GLY A 104 -0.07 6.73 7.54
C GLY A 104 0.53 6.16 6.24
N THR A 105 1.57 5.31 6.33
CA THR A 105 2.30 4.80 5.15
C THR A 105 2.27 3.28 5.01
N VAL A 106 1.30 2.66 5.64
CA VAL A 106 1.07 1.21 5.55
C VAL A 106 0.59 0.81 4.16
N ILE A 107 1.20 -0.22 3.60
CA ILE A 107 0.82 -0.80 2.30
C ILE A 107 0.57 -2.32 2.38
N GLU A 108 0.96 -2.96 3.47
CA GLU A 108 0.77 -4.37 3.70
C GLU A 108 -0.70 -4.67 4.05
N GLU A 109 -1.28 -5.62 3.33
CA GLU A 109 -2.70 -5.97 3.43
C GLU A 109 -3.11 -6.40 4.85
N GLN A 110 -2.21 -7.09 5.56
CA GLN A 110 -2.44 -7.57 6.94
C GLN A 110 -2.54 -6.43 7.97
N MET A 111 -2.06 -5.21 7.61
CA MET A 111 -2.08 -4.02 8.45
C MET A 111 -3.22 -3.06 8.09
N LEU A 112 -3.98 -3.36 7.04
CA LEU A 112 -5.04 -2.52 6.51
C LEU A 112 -6.40 -3.15 6.76
N GLU A 113 -7.36 -2.33 7.18
CA GLU A 113 -8.76 -2.77 7.23
C GLU A 113 -9.33 -2.88 5.81
N VAL A 114 -10.12 -3.94 5.60
CA VAL A 114 -10.81 -4.14 4.33
C VAL A 114 -11.90 -3.06 4.19
N GLY A 115 -11.93 -2.40 3.04
CA GLY A 115 -12.95 -1.39 2.75
C GLY A 115 -12.80 -0.04 3.47
N VAL A 116 -11.69 0.18 4.19
CA VAL A 116 -11.41 1.44 4.88
C VAL A 116 -10.18 2.11 4.30
N HIS A 117 -10.22 3.45 4.18
CA HIS A 117 -9.04 4.24 3.86
C HIS A 117 -8.18 4.49 5.10
N THR A 118 -6.86 4.46 4.92
CA THR A 118 -5.89 4.91 5.91
C THR A 118 -5.21 6.17 5.38
N TYR A 119 -5.65 7.34 5.84
CA TYR A 119 -5.15 8.59 5.30
C TYR A 119 -3.85 9.04 5.97
N LEU A 120 -2.91 9.43 5.12
CA LEU A 120 -1.82 10.34 5.41
C LEU A 120 -2.27 11.72 4.93
N ALA A 121 -2.23 12.74 5.76
CA ALA A 121 -2.60 14.10 5.39
C ALA A 121 -1.41 15.07 5.54
N ALA A 122 -1.46 16.20 4.84
CA ALA A 122 -0.55 17.32 5.04
C ALA A 122 -1.33 18.63 5.05
N ILE A 123 -0.97 19.52 5.96
CA ILE A 123 -1.48 20.89 6.06
C ILE A 123 -0.31 21.86 5.88
N ALA A 124 -0.50 22.93 5.13
CA ALA A 124 0.47 24.00 4.97
C ALA A 124 -0.22 25.36 4.91
N ALA A 125 0.38 26.35 5.55
CA ALA A 125 -0.06 27.75 5.48
C ALA A 125 0.81 28.52 4.49
N VAL A 126 0.15 29.32 3.64
CA VAL A 126 0.78 30.26 2.71
C VAL A 126 0.00 31.56 2.84
N ASP A 127 0.62 32.56 3.47
CA ASP A 127 -0.06 33.81 3.84
C ASP A 127 -1.39 33.56 4.56
N ASP A 128 -2.53 34.06 4.05
CA ASP A 128 -3.86 33.87 4.63
C ASP A 128 -4.61 32.66 4.06
N VAL A 129 -3.89 31.78 3.35
CA VAL A 129 -4.46 30.57 2.74
C VAL A 129 -3.90 29.33 3.42
N VAL A 130 -4.78 28.36 3.70
CA VAL A 130 -4.41 27.06 4.27
C VAL A 130 -4.70 25.97 3.25
N GLY A 131 -3.65 25.32 2.77
CA GLY A 131 -3.76 24.13 1.94
C GLY A 131 -3.90 22.87 2.79
N LEU A 132 -4.66 21.91 2.29
CA LEU A 132 -4.79 20.57 2.87
C LEU A 132 -4.77 19.53 1.76
N ALA A 133 -3.90 18.54 1.88
CA ALA A 133 -3.91 17.37 1.02
C ALA A 133 -4.00 16.10 1.86
N HIS A 134 -4.65 15.07 1.33
CA HIS A 134 -4.68 13.76 1.94
C HIS A 134 -4.52 12.66 0.90
N ALA A 135 -3.88 11.59 1.29
CA ALA A 135 -3.61 10.44 0.43
C ALA A 135 -3.80 9.13 1.19
N ASP A 136 -4.24 8.12 0.49
CA ASP A 136 -4.14 6.72 0.93
C ASP A 136 -2.99 6.06 0.17
N VAL A 137 -1.89 5.83 0.87
CA VAL A 137 -0.66 5.28 0.27
C VAL A 137 -0.90 3.87 -0.29
N SER A 138 -1.83 3.11 0.30
CA SER A 138 -2.14 1.74 -0.13
C SER A 138 -2.92 1.66 -1.44
N THR A 139 -3.63 2.73 -1.81
CA THR A 139 -4.45 2.80 -3.04
C THR A 139 -3.92 3.82 -4.05
N GLY A 140 -2.99 4.67 -3.62
CA GLY A 140 -2.46 5.76 -4.42
C GLY A 140 -3.43 6.93 -4.64
N HIS A 141 -4.60 6.90 -3.98
CA HIS A 141 -5.58 7.97 -4.05
C HIS A 141 -5.08 9.21 -3.32
N VAL A 142 -5.17 10.38 -3.96
CA VAL A 142 -4.79 11.65 -3.37
C VAL A 142 -5.76 12.75 -3.75
N MET A 143 -6.10 13.59 -2.79
CA MET A 143 -6.96 14.74 -2.97
C MET A 143 -6.35 15.96 -2.29
N ALA A 144 -6.64 17.15 -2.80
CA ALA A 144 -6.20 18.40 -2.23
C ALA A 144 -7.30 19.48 -2.31
N THR A 145 -7.28 20.37 -1.32
CA THR A 145 -8.17 21.54 -1.22
C THR A 145 -7.43 22.68 -0.57
N ALA A 146 -7.99 23.88 -0.65
CA ALA A 146 -7.50 25.06 0.05
C ALA A 146 -8.67 25.81 0.70
N PHE A 147 -8.35 26.56 1.71
CA PHE A 147 -9.27 27.39 2.50
C PHE A 147 -8.70 28.80 2.54
N SER A 148 -9.55 29.80 2.34
CA SER A 148 -9.17 31.22 2.29
C SER A 148 -10.07 32.05 3.22
N GLY A 149 -9.56 33.17 3.72
CA GLY A 149 -10.30 34.08 4.59
C GLY A 149 -10.07 33.84 6.08
N GLU A 150 -10.82 34.58 6.90
CA GLU A 150 -10.62 34.61 8.37
C GLU A 150 -10.80 33.26 9.08
N THR A 151 -11.62 32.37 8.50
CA THR A 151 -11.92 31.04 9.06
C THR A 151 -11.09 29.91 8.44
N ALA A 152 -10.15 30.22 7.53
CA ALA A 152 -9.41 29.24 6.74
C ALA A 152 -8.76 28.14 7.59
N PHE A 153 -8.17 28.49 8.73
CA PHE A 153 -7.53 27.53 9.61
C PHE A 153 -8.56 26.65 10.35
N ASP A 154 -9.66 27.21 10.83
CA ASP A 154 -10.73 26.46 11.51
C ASP A 154 -11.44 25.51 10.55
N ASP A 155 -11.66 25.94 9.31
CA ASP A 155 -12.24 25.11 8.25
C ASP A 155 -11.31 23.94 7.89
N ALA A 156 -9.99 24.18 7.83
CA ALA A 156 -8.99 23.12 7.64
C ALA A 156 -8.98 22.14 8.81
N LEU A 157 -9.10 22.60 10.06
CA LEU A 157 -9.22 21.75 11.24
C LEU A 157 -10.48 20.89 11.18
N GLY A 158 -11.61 21.47 10.75
CA GLY A 158 -12.86 20.73 10.53
C GLY A 158 -12.71 19.61 9.50
N GLU A 159 -11.96 19.87 8.44
CA GLU A 159 -11.67 18.89 7.40
C GLU A 159 -10.72 17.80 7.87
N ILE A 160 -9.67 18.12 8.64
CA ILE A 160 -8.79 17.13 9.30
C ILE A 160 -9.61 16.22 10.22
N ALA A 161 -10.51 16.79 11.01
CA ALA A 161 -11.41 16.01 11.88
C ALA A 161 -12.34 15.08 11.07
N ARG A 162 -12.78 15.51 9.89
CA ARG A 162 -13.56 14.68 8.96
C ARG A 162 -12.76 13.51 8.40
N LEU A 163 -11.53 13.75 8.00
CA LEU A 163 -10.65 12.76 7.39
C LEU A 163 -10.14 11.74 8.41
N ASP A 164 -9.99 12.15 9.68
CA ASP A 164 -9.42 11.37 10.77
C ASP A 164 -8.13 10.64 10.33
N PRO A 165 -7.12 11.38 9.83
CA PRO A 165 -5.94 10.76 9.24
C PRO A 165 -5.12 10.00 10.29
N ALA A 166 -4.50 8.89 9.89
CA ALA A 166 -3.60 8.17 10.77
C ALA A 166 -2.33 8.97 11.08
N GLU A 167 -1.93 9.85 10.15
CA GLU A 167 -0.76 10.70 10.29
C GLU A 167 -0.95 12.03 9.56
N LEU A 168 -0.49 13.13 10.17
CA LEU A 168 -0.61 14.48 9.65
C LEU A 168 0.77 15.16 9.60
N VAL A 169 1.21 15.53 8.41
CA VAL A 169 2.40 16.36 8.19
C VAL A 169 1.99 17.84 8.32
N ALA A 170 2.49 18.52 9.35
CA ALA A 170 2.10 19.90 9.65
C ALA A 170 3.24 20.87 9.29
N ASP A 171 3.06 21.59 8.16
CA ASP A 171 3.94 22.67 7.68
C ASP A 171 3.29 24.03 7.95
N VAL A 172 3.14 24.33 9.22
CA VAL A 172 2.47 25.53 9.75
C VAL A 172 3.30 26.16 10.86
N PRO A 173 3.05 27.44 11.21
CA PRO A 173 3.69 28.10 12.34
C PRO A 173 3.50 27.35 13.67
N PRO A 174 4.41 27.54 14.65
CA PRO A 174 4.37 26.81 15.93
C PRO A 174 3.04 26.92 16.68
N ASP A 175 2.43 28.09 16.70
CA ASP A 175 1.15 28.31 17.41
C ASP A 175 0.00 27.52 16.75
N ALA A 176 -0.06 27.53 15.43
CA ALA A 176 -1.01 26.74 14.67
C ALA A 176 -0.78 25.23 14.87
N ARG A 177 0.48 24.80 14.91
CA ARG A 177 0.84 23.41 15.21
C ARG A 177 0.37 22.99 16.60
N ASN A 178 0.61 23.82 17.62
CA ASN A 178 0.13 23.57 18.98
C ASN A 178 -1.41 23.48 19.06
N ALA A 179 -2.12 24.27 18.25
CA ALA A 179 -3.58 24.18 18.15
C ALA A 179 -4.02 22.84 17.54
N ILE A 180 -3.37 22.38 16.47
CA ILE A 180 -3.59 21.07 15.85
C ILE A 180 -3.34 19.94 16.86
N GLU A 181 -2.21 19.95 17.55
CA GLU A 181 -1.82 18.93 18.52
C GLU A 181 -2.84 18.84 19.68
N ARG A 182 -3.31 19.97 20.18
CA ARG A 182 -4.38 20.02 21.21
C ARG A 182 -5.70 19.46 20.70
N MET A 183 -6.11 19.80 19.47
CA MET A 183 -7.33 19.25 18.87
C MET A 183 -7.25 17.74 18.69
N LEU A 184 -6.08 17.24 18.35
CA LEU A 184 -5.83 15.82 18.04
C LEU A 184 -5.35 15.01 19.25
N GLU A 185 -5.26 15.59 20.46
CA GLU A 185 -4.74 14.92 21.67
C GLU A 185 -5.44 13.59 21.94
N ASN A 186 -6.76 13.54 21.75
CA ASN A 186 -7.58 12.33 21.91
C ASN A 186 -7.90 11.62 20.58
N ALA A 187 -7.38 12.12 19.46
CA ALA A 187 -7.57 11.53 18.14
C ALA A 187 -6.59 10.39 17.88
N ARG A 188 -6.81 9.64 16.82
CA ARG A 188 -5.88 8.59 16.38
C ARG A 188 -4.74 9.12 15.51
N THR A 189 -4.66 10.40 15.28
CA THR A 189 -3.73 11.05 14.37
C THR A 189 -2.37 11.30 15.05
N ARG A 190 -1.29 10.96 14.35
CA ARG A 190 0.08 11.33 14.72
C ARG A 190 0.49 12.57 13.94
N VAL A 191 0.87 13.65 14.65
CA VAL A 191 1.37 14.87 14.01
C VAL A 191 2.89 14.81 13.85
N VAL A 192 3.38 15.10 12.64
CA VAL A 192 4.80 15.07 12.31
C VAL A 192 5.27 16.37 11.66
N ALA A 193 6.54 16.70 11.83
CA ALA A 193 7.14 17.83 11.13
C ALA A 193 7.33 17.51 9.63
N PRO A 194 7.19 18.49 8.73
CA PRO A 194 7.48 18.30 7.33
C PRO A 194 8.96 17.95 7.14
N PRO A 195 9.28 17.07 6.16
CA PRO A 195 10.65 17.01 5.69
C PRO A 195 11.00 18.34 5.02
N LEU A 196 12.25 18.78 5.18
CA LEU A 196 12.74 19.97 4.49
C LEU A 196 12.57 19.79 2.98
N SER A 197 11.65 20.52 2.39
CA SER A 197 11.45 20.58 0.94
C SER A 197 11.56 22.04 0.50
N ALA A 198 12.17 22.28 -0.66
CA ALA A 198 12.18 23.61 -1.25
C ALA A 198 10.73 24.01 -1.57
N VAL A 199 10.32 25.19 -1.14
CA VAL A 199 9.03 25.76 -1.54
C VAL A 199 9.09 26.06 -3.03
N PRO A 200 8.17 25.56 -3.87
CA PRO A 200 8.15 25.93 -5.28
C PRO A 200 7.99 27.44 -5.44
N SER A 201 8.88 28.05 -6.20
CA SER A 201 8.85 29.51 -6.45
C SER A 201 7.86 29.90 -7.55
N ALA A 202 7.40 28.95 -8.37
CA ALA A 202 6.39 29.14 -9.39
C ALA A 202 5.53 27.88 -9.50
N VAL A 203 4.22 28.06 -9.48
CA VAL A 203 3.23 26.98 -9.52
C VAL A 203 2.27 27.23 -10.67
N ALA A 204 2.02 26.19 -11.50
CA ALA A 204 0.97 26.25 -12.49
C ALA A 204 -0.40 26.40 -11.79
N PRO A 205 -1.28 27.29 -12.28
CA PRO A 205 -2.62 27.45 -11.75
C PRO A 205 -3.39 26.12 -11.77
N ILE A 206 -4.20 25.91 -10.74
CA ILE A 206 -5.17 24.81 -10.69
C ILE A 206 -6.53 25.38 -11.04
N ASP A 207 -7.21 24.79 -12.01
CA ASP A 207 -8.49 25.27 -12.48
C ASP A 207 -9.52 25.39 -11.35
N GLY A 208 -10.14 26.56 -11.24
CA GLY A 208 -11.12 26.86 -10.19
C GLY A 208 -10.54 27.35 -8.88
N PHE A 209 -9.22 27.57 -8.77
CA PHE A 209 -8.52 28.04 -7.57
C PHE A 209 -7.67 29.28 -7.88
N SER A 210 -7.52 30.17 -6.88
CA SER A 210 -6.60 31.30 -6.96
C SER A 210 -5.14 30.85 -7.02
N HIS A 211 -4.22 31.79 -7.26
CA HIS A 211 -2.78 31.51 -7.26
C HIS A 211 -2.31 30.99 -5.89
N ASP A 212 -2.70 31.66 -4.82
CA ASP A 212 -2.27 31.32 -3.45
C ASP A 212 -2.88 30.00 -2.99
N GLU A 213 -4.12 29.71 -3.34
CA GLU A 213 -4.75 28.39 -3.11
C GLU A 213 -4.01 27.30 -3.88
N SER A 214 -3.66 27.53 -5.13
CA SER A 214 -2.88 26.60 -5.94
C SER A 214 -1.49 26.35 -5.33
N LEU A 215 -0.84 27.40 -4.83
CA LEU A 215 0.45 27.32 -4.16
C LEU A 215 0.37 26.53 -2.84
N ALA A 216 -0.64 26.84 -2.01
CA ALA A 216 -0.86 26.15 -0.75
C ALA A 216 -1.13 24.65 -0.95
N MET A 217 -1.98 24.28 -1.92
CA MET A 217 -2.24 22.87 -2.28
C MET A 217 -0.99 22.15 -2.80
N ARG A 218 -0.20 22.80 -3.66
CA ARG A 218 1.08 22.20 -4.15
C ARG A 218 2.04 21.96 -3.02
N ARG A 219 2.18 22.90 -2.09
CA ARG A 219 3.04 22.75 -0.93
C ARG A 219 2.65 21.55 -0.06
N THR A 220 1.36 21.30 0.13
CA THR A 220 0.89 20.11 0.85
C THR A 220 1.16 18.82 0.09
N LEU A 221 0.96 18.80 -1.23
CA LEU A 221 1.26 17.63 -2.07
C LEU A 221 2.76 17.31 -2.07
N ASP A 222 3.62 18.34 -2.14
CA ASP A 222 5.07 18.17 -2.06
C ASP A 222 5.50 17.65 -0.68
N ALA A 223 4.87 18.13 0.40
CA ALA A 223 5.11 17.64 1.76
C ALA A 223 4.72 16.16 1.91
N LEU A 224 3.57 15.74 1.35
CA LEU A 224 3.18 14.33 1.30
C LEU A 224 4.20 13.48 0.55
N GLY A 225 4.57 13.90 -0.66
CA GLY A 225 5.55 13.19 -1.50
C GLY A 225 6.91 13.09 -0.82
N ALA A 226 7.38 14.18 -0.22
CA ALA A 226 8.65 14.22 0.51
C ALA A 226 8.63 13.32 1.75
N PHE A 227 7.50 13.28 2.47
CA PHE A 227 7.34 12.39 3.62
C PHE A 227 7.39 10.92 3.22
N VAL A 228 6.64 10.53 2.19
CA VAL A 228 6.62 9.15 1.67
C VAL A 228 8.00 8.71 1.19
N ARG A 229 8.76 9.60 0.52
CA ARG A 229 10.17 9.34 0.17
C ARG A 229 11.06 9.16 1.38
N ARG A 230 10.93 10.04 2.39
CA ARG A 230 11.73 9.98 3.62
C ARG A 230 11.57 8.67 4.39
N VAL A 231 10.36 8.12 4.43
CA VAL A 231 10.09 6.86 5.12
C VAL A 231 10.46 5.62 4.28
N GLY A 232 11.01 5.81 3.07
CA GLY A 232 11.55 4.72 2.26
C GLY A 232 10.48 3.83 1.64
N VAL A 233 9.26 4.34 1.40
CA VAL A 233 8.29 3.62 0.56
C VAL A 233 8.88 3.56 -0.85
N PRO A 234 9.08 2.36 -1.42
CA PRO A 234 9.70 2.22 -2.73
C PRO A 234 8.92 2.99 -3.79
N GLN A 235 9.63 3.75 -4.62
CA GLN A 235 9.04 4.42 -5.77
C GLN A 235 9.66 3.84 -7.03
N SER A 236 8.85 3.32 -7.93
CA SER A 236 9.27 3.16 -9.31
C SER A 236 9.39 4.56 -9.93
N ALA A 237 10.21 4.71 -10.97
CA ALA A 237 10.41 5.98 -11.66
C ALA A 237 9.05 6.65 -11.96
N GLY A 238 8.62 7.57 -11.10
CA GLY A 238 7.32 8.20 -11.16
C GLY A 238 6.80 8.61 -9.78
N GLU A 239 5.65 9.23 -9.75
CA GLU A 239 4.99 9.71 -8.54
C GLU A 239 4.45 8.55 -7.68
N ALA A 240 4.54 8.68 -6.36
CA ALA A 240 4.01 7.69 -5.41
C ALA A 240 2.48 7.59 -5.46
N PHE A 241 1.81 8.59 -6.00
CA PHE A 241 0.37 8.75 -6.02
C PHE A 241 -0.17 8.83 -7.44
N ARG A 242 -1.49 8.64 -7.59
CA ARG A 242 -2.23 9.00 -8.79
C ARG A 242 -2.22 10.53 -8.97
N PRO A 243 -2.57 11.05 -10.14
CA PRO A 243 -2.81 12.49 -10.30
C PRO A 243 -3.78 12.99 -9.24
N PRO A 244 -3.48 14.12 -8.56
CA PRO A 244 -4.31 14.63 -7.48
C PRO A 244 -5.68 15.08 -8.00
N GLN A 245 -6.72 14.78 -7.23
CA GLN A 245 -8.06 15.33 -7.44
C GLN A 245 -8.22 16.57 -6.55
N TYR A 246 -8.64 17.66 -7.15
CA TYR A 246 -8.89 18.91 -6.45
C TYR A 246 -10.37 19.06 -6.14
N TYR A 247 -10.71 19.57 -4.95
CA TYR A 247 -12.09 19.78 -4.54
C TYR A 247 -12.24 21.03 -3.70
N THR A 248 -13.43 21.60 -3.72
CA THR A 248 -13.84 22.69 -2.84
C THR A 248 -14.84 22.16 -1.81
N GLN A 249 -14.81 22.67 -0.59
CA GLN A 249 -15.81 22.30 0.41
C GLN A 249 -17.24 22.69 -0.04
N ALA A 250 -17.38 23.74 -0.81
CA ALA A 250 -18.67 24.18 -1.36
C ALA A 250 -19.37 23.13 -2.24
N ALA A 251 -18.68 22.09 -2.69
CA ALA A 251 -19.26 20.98 -3.42
C ALA A 251 -20.03 19.98 -2.54
N PHE A 252 -19.84 20.04 -1.22
CA PHE A 252 -20.35 19.04 -0.27
C PHE A 252 -21.16 19.68 0.85
N LEU A 253 -22.06 18.88 1.44
CA LEU A 253 -22.83 19.28 2.61
C LEU A 253 -21.87 19.47 3.79
N ALA A 254 -21.86 20.70 4.34
CA ALA A 254 -21.08 21.01 5.53
C ALA A 254 -21.68 20.28 6.75
N LEU A 255 -20.91 19.36 7.32
CA LEU A 255 -21.21 18.63 8.53
C LEU A 255 -20.06 18.84 9.51
N ASP A 256 -20.32 19.46 10.65
CA ASP A 256 -19.32 19.60 11.71
C ASP A 256 -19.01 18.25 12.39
N ALA A 257 -17.91 18.20 13.14
CA ALA A 257 -17.45 16.96 13.79
C ALA A 257 -18.47 16.39 14.80
N ASN A 258 -19.18 17.25 15.53
CA ASN A 258 -20.19 16.82 16.50
C ASN A 258 -21.42 16.26 15.80
N THR A 259 -21.89 16.91 14.75
CA THR A 259 -23.01 16.42 13.93
C THR A 259 -22.69 15.04 13.36
N ARG A 260 -21.50 14.83 12.79
CA ARG A 260 -21.07 13.52 12.26
C ARG A 260 -21.03 12.46 13.36
N LYS A 261 -20.51 12.81 14.53
CA LYS A 261 -20.42 11.92 15.68
C LYS A 261 -21.81 11.53 16.18
N HIS A 262 -22.73 12.50 16.30
CA HIS A 262 -24.09 12.25 16.80
C HIS A 262 -24.96 11.50 15.79
N LEU A 263 -24.72 11.66 14.49
CA LEU A 263 -25.37 10.87 13.43
C LEU A 263 -24.79 9.44 13.32
N GLU A 264 -23.74 9.11 14.06
CA GLU A 264 -23.09 7.81 14.04
C GLU A 264 -22.81 7.30 12.60
N LEU A 265 -22.31 8.19 11.75
CA LEU A 265 -22.10 7.87 10.33
C LEU A 265 -21.10 6.71 10.15
N HIS A 266 -19.93 6.81 10.80
CA HIS A 266 -18.81 5.86 10.66
C HIS A 266 -18.43 5.19 11.99
N ARG A 267 -18.76 5.81 13.13
CA ARG A 267 -18.40 5.33 14.47
C ARG A 267 -19.61 5.38 15.38
N ALA A 268 -19.86 4.26 16.03
CA ALA A 268 -20.90 4.16 17.05
C ALA A 268 -20.47 4.89 18.33
N LEU A 269 -21.41 5.54 19.00
CA LEU A 269 -21.22 6.13 20.33
C LEU A 269 -21.26 5.06 21.43
N GLY A 270 -21.98 3.97 21.19
CA GLY A 270 -22.13 2.86 22.12
C GLY A 270 -21.06 1.78 21.94
N SER A 271 -21.20 0.71 22.73
CA SER A 271 -20.28 -0.44 22.70
C SER A 271 -20.39 -1.31 21.44
N ASN A 272 -21.49 -1.20 20.69
CA ASN A 272 -21.68 -1.94 19.45
C ASN A 272 -21.05 -1.18 18.26
N ALA A 273 -19.82 -1.51 17.92
CA ALA A 273 -19.08 -0.87 16.83
C ALA A 273 -19.76 -0.96 15.44
N LYS A 274 -20.74 -1.87 15.27
CA LYS A 274 -21.50 -2.03 14.02
C LYS A 274 -22.78 -1.19 13.97
N ALA A 275 -23.14 -0.50 15.04
CA ALA A 275 -24.34 0.35 15.09
C ALA A 275 -24.07 1.72 14.43
N THR A 276 -23.67 1.72 13.16
CA THR A 276 -23.42 2.94 12.38
C THR A 276 -24.28 2.96 11.13
N LEU A 277 -24.50 4.16 10.57
CA LEU A 277 -25.21 4.29 9.31
C LEU A 277 -24.47 3.54 8.20
N LEU A 278 -23.15 3.70 8.09
CA LEU A 278 -22.33 2.99 7.10
C LEU A 278 -22.51 1.47 7.21
N ALA A 279 -22.35 0.89 8.40
CA ALA A 279 -22.49 -0.56 8.58
C ALA A 279 -23.90 -1.07 8.24
N THR A 280 -24.92 -0.23 8.43
CA THR A 280 -26.31 -0.57 8.10
C THR A 280 -26.57 -0.61 6.61
N ILE A 281 -26.03 0.36 5.85
CA ILE A 281 -26.30 0.49 4.41
C ILE A 281 -25.26 -0.20 3.53
N ASP A 282 -24.07 -0.53 4.03
CA ASP A 282 -23.02 -1.17 3.21
C ASP A 282 -23.45 -2.58 2.79
N ARG A 283 -23.72 -2.71 1.51
CA ARG A 283 -23.99 -3.96 0.80
C ARG A 283 -23.05 -4.10 -0.41
N THR A 284 -21.96 -3.34 -0.42
CA THR A 284 -20.95 -3.40 -1.49
C THR A 284 -20.35 -4.80 -1.60
N ARG A 285 -19.86 -5.14 -2.78
CA ARG A 285 -19.27 -6.44 -3.08
C ARG A 285 -17.77 -6.40 -3.20
N THR A 286 -17.19 -5.20 -3.18
CA THR A 286 -15.74 -4.99 -3.31
C THR A 286 -15.24 -4.05 -2.20
N ALA A 287 -13.99 -4.22 -1.80
CA ALA A 287 -13.33 -3.30 -0.86
C ALA A 287 -13.26 -1.86 -1.42
N MET A 288 -13.07 -1.72 -2.74
CA MET A 288 -13.11 -0.44 -3.46
C MET A 288 -14.48 0.24 -3.34
N GLY A 289 -15.56 -0.52 -3.49
CA GLY A 289 -16.93 -0.04 -3.33
C GLY A 289 -17.22 0.41 -1.90
N SER A 290 -16.78 -0.35 -0.89
CA SER A 290 -16.93 0.03 0.51
C SER A 290 -16.19 1.34 0.84
N ARG A 291 -14.96 1.49 0.38
CA ARG A 291 -14.21 2.76 0.51
C ARG A 291 -14.93 3.94 -0.17
N MET A 292 -15.47 3.72 -1.36
CA MET A 292 -16.23 4.75 -2.08
C MET A 292 -17.51 5.14 -1.32
N LEU A 293 -18.27 4.17 -0.82
CA LEU A 293 -19.48 4.42 -0.04
C LEU A 293 -19.18 5.19 1.23
N ALA A 294 -18.14 4.81 1.96
CA ALA A 294 -17.67 5.52 3.14
C ALA A 294 -17.32 6.99 2.84
N ARG A 295 -16.60 7.23 1.73
CA ARG A 295 -16.26 8.58 1.27
C ARG A 295 -17.50 9.39 0.91
N TRP A 296 -18.46 8.80 0.18
CA TRP A 296 -19.69 9.49 -0.19
C TRP A 296 -20.54 9.86 1.02
N LEU A 297 -20.57 9.00 2.03
CA LEU A 297 -21.28 9.26 3.29
C LEU A 297 -20.58 10.37 4.11
N SER A 298 -19.24 10.44 4.05
CA SER A 298 -18.45 11.48 4.72
C SER A 298 -18.60 12.86 4.08
N ALA A 299 -18.87 12.92 2.77
CA ALA A 299 -18.93 14.15 1.97
C ALA A 299 -20.12 14.09 1.00
N PRO A 300 -21.37 14.24 1.51
CA PRO A 300 -22.56 14.19 0.69
C PRO A 300 -22.60 15.38 -0.30
N LEU A 301 -23.00 15.11 -1.55
CA LEU A 301 -23.15 16.14 -2.57
C LEU A 301 -24.29 17.11 -2.24
N ILE A 302 -24.17 18.36 -2.71
CA ILE A 302 -25.25 19.37 -2.67
C ILE A 302 -25.76 19.73 -4.07
N ALA A 303 -24.99 19.46 -5.11
CA ALA A 303 -25.39 19.75 -6.49
C ALA A 303 -26.55 18.83 -6.93
N ARG A 304 -27.74 19.41 -7.15
CA ARG A 304 -28.96 18.66 -7.49
C ARG A 304 -28.80 17.76 -8.71
N GLY A 305 -28.13 18.24 -9.76
CA GLY A 305 -27.88 17.45 -10.99
C GLY A 305 -27.05 16.20 -10.73
N ALA A 306 -25.99 16.31 -9.92
CA ALA A 306 -25.14 15.19 -9.57
C ALA A 306 -25.86 14.17 -8.66
N ILE A 307 -26.72 14.66 -7.74
CA ILE A 307 -27.58 13.81 -6.90
C ILE A 307 -28.59 13.06 -7.77
N ALA A 308 -29.29 13.77 -8.68
CA ALA A 308 -30.26 13.16 -9.59
C ALA A 308 -29.60 12.07 -10.46
N ALA A 309 -28.44 12.37 -11.07
CA ALA A 309 -27.72 11.40 -11.90
C ALA A 309 -27.36 10.11 -11.16
N ARG A 310 -27.01 10.20 -9.87
CA ARG A 310 -26.78 9.02 -9.02
C ARG A 310 -28.09 8.29 -8.71
N ALA A 311 -29.17 9.04 -8.43
CA ALA A 311 -30.48 8.46 -8.16
C ALA A 311 -31.04 7.71 -9.37
N ASP A 312 -30.88 8.22 -10.59
CA ASP A 312 -31.27 7.56 -11.84
C ASP A 312 -30.52 6.23 -12.03
N CYS A 313 -29.24 6.17 -11.67
CA CYS A 313 -28.47 4.91 -11.69
C CYS A 313 -29.01 3.92 -10.64
N VAL A 314 -29.35 4.40 -9.45
CA VAL A 314 -29.94 3.54 -8.40
C VAL A 314 -31.30 3.02 -8.85
N GLU A 315 -32.16 3.86 -9.44
CA GLU A 315 -33.46 3.45 -9.97
C GLU A 315 -33.33 2.35 -11.01
N THR A 316 -32.35 2.45 -11.90
CA THR A 316 -32.05 1.42 -12.90
C THR A 316 -31.81 0.05 -12.22
N PHE A 317 -31.03 0.00 -11.14
CA PHE A 317 -30.73 -1.24 -10.43
C PHE A 317 -31.85 -1.67 -9.48
N VAL A 318 -32.76 -0.79 -9.09
CA VAL A 318 -33.96 -1.14 -8.33
C VAL A 318 -34.98 -1.81 -9.23
N THR A 319 -35.19 -1.26 -10.42
CA THR A 319 -36.18 -1.74 -11.40
C THR A 319 -35.72 -2.98 -12.15
N ASP A 320 -34.42 -3.10 -12.49
CA ASP A 320 -33.83 -4.28 -13.14
C ASP A 320 -33.05 -5.13 -12.11
N GLY A 321 -33.80 -5.98 -11.40
CA GLY A 321 -33.23 -6.89 -10.41
C GLY A 321 -32.29 -7.95 -11.00
N SER A 322 -32.49 -8.36 -12.26
CA SER A 322 -31.63 -9.34 -12.93
C SER A 322 -30.27 -8.76 -13.26
N ARG A 323 -30.24 -7.56 -13.82
CA ARG A 323 -28.99 -6.81 -14.08
C ARG A 323 -28.22 -6.53 -12.80
N ARG A 324 -28.92 -6.07 -11.74
CA ARG A 324 -28.31 -5.86 -10.43
C ARG A 324 -27.67 -7.13 -9.88
N ALA A 325 -28.35 -8.29 -9.98
CA ALA A 325 -27.82 -9.56 -9.48
C ALA A 325 -26.58 -10.00 -10.29
N ALA A 326 -26.62 -9.91 -11.62
CA ALA A 326 -25.50 -10.26 -12.48
C ALA A 326 -24.27 -9.41 -12.19
N ILE A 327 -24.42 -8.08 -12.09
CA ILE A 327 -23.31 -7.19 -11.74
C ILE A 327 -22.78 -7.48 -10.32
N ALA A 328 -23.65 -7.73 -9.35
CA ALA A 328 -23.24 -8.05 -7.98
C ALA A 328 -22.43 -9.34 -7.89
N GLU A 329 -22.74 -10.34 -8.70
CA GLU A 329 -22.00 -11.61 -8.79
C GLU A 329 -20.60 -11.37 -9.38
N VAL A 330 -20.51 -10.65 -10.49
CA VAL A 330 -19.23 -10.29 -11.11
C VAL A 330 -18.36 -9.47 -10.14
N LEU A 331 -18.92 -8.45 -9.49
CA LEU A 331 -18.20 -7.62 -8.51
C LEU A 331 -17.72 -8.44 -7.31
N HIS A 332 -18.46 -9.44 -6.87
CA HIS A 332 -18.06 -10.32 -5.77
C HIS A 332 -16.79 -11.11 -6.06
N ALA A 333 -16.53 -11.41 -7.34
CA ALA A 333 -15.33 -12.10 -7.79
C ALA A 333 -14.13 -11.16 -8.02
N CYS A 334 -14.35 -9.83 -7.99
CA CYS A 334 -13.28 -8.85 -8.19
C CYS A 334 -12.38 -8.69 -6.96
N PHE A 335 -11.09 -8.66 -7.20
CA PHE A 335 -10.09 -8.32 -6.18
C PHE A 335 -9.90 -6.80 -6.08
N ASP A 336 -9.18 -6.36 -5.04
CA ASP A 336 -8.89 -4.94 -4.80
C ASP A 336 -7.84 -4.41 -5.78
N LEU A 337 -8.29 -3.98 -6.96
CA LEU A 337 -7.41 -3.47 -8.02
C LEU A 337 -6.62 -2.24 -7.59
N GLU A 338 -7.19 -1.38 -6.73
CA GLU A 338 -6.50 -0.18 -6.26
C GLU A 338 -5.25 -0.55 -5.48
N ARG A 339 -5.38 -1.48 -4.52
CA ARG A 339 -4.25 -1.95 -3.72
C ARG A 339 -3.25 -2.79 -4.54
N ILE A 340 -3.75 -3.63 -5.45
CA ILE A 340 -2.88 -4.41 -6.34
C ILE A 340 -2.06 -3.49 -7.25
N ALA A 341 -2.68 -2.51 -7.90
CA ALA A 341 -1.98 -1.55 -8.75
C ALA A 341 -0.91 -0.76 -7.97
N GLN A 342 -1.19 -0.40 -6.72
CA GLN A 342 -0.24 0.30 -5.88
C GLN A 342 0.92 -0.60 -5.43
N LYS A 343 0.66 -1.88 -5.10
CA LYS A 343 1.72 -2.87 -4.85
C LYS A 343 2.64 -3.04 -6.06
N ILE A 344 2.08 -3.06 -7.28
CA ILE A 344 2.87 -3.12 -8.53
C ILE A 344 3.73 -1.87 -8.67
N ARG A 345 3.15 -0.67 -8.47
CA ARG A 345 3.86 0.61 -8.53
C ARG A 345 5.04 0.65 -7.55
N PHE A 346 4.88 0.10 -6.36
CA PHE A 346 5.92 0.01 -5.34
C PHE A 346 6.85 -1.20 -5.51
N ARG A 347 6.70 -2.00 -6.57
CA ARG A 347 7.47 -3.25 -6.79
C ARG A 347 7.36 -4.22 -5.60
N ARG A 348 6.20 -4.27 -4.97
CA ARG A 348 5.86 -5.14 -3.83
C ARG A 348 4.80 -6.18 -4.17
N ALA A 349 4.32 -6.21 -5.42
CA ALA A 349 3.37 -7.21 -5.87
C ALA A 349 3.99 -8.61 -5.81
N LEU A 350 3.24 -9.54 -5.25
CA LEU A 350 3.56 -10.95 -5.22
C LEU A 350 2.95 -11.66 -6.44
N PRO A 351 3.41 -12.87 -6.80
CA PRO A 351 2.84 -13.61 -7.92
C PRO A 351 1.32 -13.78 -7.84
N ARG A 352 0.78 -14.00 -6.64
CA ARG A 352 -0.68 -14.08 -6.40
C ARG A 352 -1.42 -12.78 -6.66
N ASP A 353 -0.81 -11.61 -6.40
CA ASP A 353 -1.41 -10.32 -6.72
C ASP A 353 -1.61 -10.18 -8.24
N LEU A 354 -0.64 -10.59 -9.05
CA LEU A 354 -0.74 -10.59 -10.51
C LEU A 354 -1.77 -11.60 -11.02
N GLY A 355 -1.89 -12.77 -10.38
CA GLY A 355 -2.95 -13.73 -10.65
C GLY A 355 -4.35 -13.17 -10.35
N SER A 356 -4.48 -12.42 -9.25
CA SER A 356 -5.70 -11.72 -8.86
C SER A 356 -6.05 -10.59 -9.85
N LEU A 357 -5.05 -9.83 -10.31
CA LEU A 357 -5.19 -8.84 -11.38
C LEU A 357 -5.74 -9.49 -12.66
N ARG A 358 -5.09 -10.56 -13.14
CA ARG A 358 -5.54 -11.30 -14.34
C ARG A 358 -6.99 -11.74 -14.23
N ARG A 359 -7.37 -12.36 -13.10
CA ARG A 359 -8.76 -12.82 -12.86
C ARG A 359 -9.74 -11.66 -12.87
N THR A 360 -9.41 -10.54 -12.25
CA THR A 360 -10.29 -9.37 -12.21
C THR A 360 -10.42 -8.71 -13.58
N LEU A 361 -9.33 -8.58 -14.34
CA LEU A 361 -9.40 -8.05 -15.70
C LEU A 361 -10.23 -8.92 -16.65
N ALA A 362 -10.29 -10.24 -16.43
CA ALA A 362 -11.16 -11.14 -17.20
C ALA A 362 -12.67 -10.92 -16.91
N LEU A 363 -13.01 -10.26 -15.79
CA LEU A 363 -14.39 -9.93 -15.43
C LEU A 363 -14.89 -8.62 -16.06
N LEU A 364 -14.06 -7.88 -16.79
CA LEU A 364 -14.45 -6.62 -17.41
C LEU A 364 -15.48 -6.83 -18.52
N ASP A 365 -15.33 -7.88 -19.34
CA ASP A 365 -16.28 -8.17 -20.44
C ASP A 365 -17.71 -8.40 -19.93
N PRO A 366 -17.96 -9.27 -18.94
CA PRO A 366 -19.28 -9.40 -18.32
C PRO A 366 -19.85 -8.09 -17.76
N LEU A 367 -19.01 -7.22 -17.17
CA LEU A 367 -19.45 -5.91 -16.69
C LEU A 367 -19.84 -4.98 -17.83
N ILE A 368 -19.03 -4.93 -18.89
CA ILE A 368 -19.30 -4.14 -20.09
C ILE A 368 -20.61 -4.59 -20.72
N ASP A 369 -20.82 -5.91 -20.85
CA ASP A 369 -22.03 -6.48 -21.43
C ASP A 369 -23.28 -6.15 -20.61
N ALA A 370 -23.20 -6.25 -19.28
CA ALA A 370 -24.31 -5.89 -18.40
C ALA A 370 -24.69 -4.39 -18.49
N LEU A 371 -23.76 -3.55 -18.94
CA LEU A 371 -23.94 -2.10 -19.11
C LEU A 371 -24.10 -1.66 -20.59
N ARG A 372 -24.39 -2.59 -21.52
CA ARG A 372 -24.44 -2.27 -22.97
C ARG A 372 -25.75 -1.64 -23.44
N ASP A 373 -26.77 -1.59 -22.61
CA ASP A 373 -28.07 -1.05 -22.96
C ASP A 373 -27.98 0.50 -23.21
N PRO A 374 -28.41 0.99 -24.40
CA PRO A 374 -28.37 2.40 -24.71
C PRO A 374 -29.36 3.25 -23.91
N ALA A 375 -30.37 2.63 -23.27
CA ALA A 375 -31.35 3.33 -22.42
C ALA A 375 -30.82 3.64 -21.00
N LEU A 376 -29.60 3.21 -20.68
CA LEU A 376 -29.00 3.46 -19.37
C LEU A 376 -28.68 4.95 -19.14
N PRO A 377 -28.75 5.43 -17.89
CA PRO A 377 -28.30 6.76 -17.51
C PRO A 377 -26.90 7.10 -18.02
N ALA A 378 -26.68 8.35 -18.39
CA ALA A 378 -25.40 8.82 -18.93
C ALA A 378 -24.19 8.44 -18.05
N LEU A 379 -24.33 8.55 -16.73
CA LEU A 379 -23.27 8.17 -15.78
C LEU A 379 -22.87 6.69 -15.90
N LEU A 380 -23.80 5.77 -16.09
CA LEU A 380 -23.49 4.35 -16.32
C LEU A 380 -22.82 4.12 -17.67
N THR A 381 -23.21 4.88 -18.69
CA THR A 381 -22.58 4.84 -20.02
C THR A 381 -21.14 5.33 -19.97
N GLU A 382 -20.86 6.42 -19.23
CA GLU A 382 -19.52 6.93 -18.99
C GLU A 382 -18.65 5.91 -18.23
N LEU A 383 -19.18 5.33 -17.15
CA LEU A 383 -18.48 4.29 -16.38
C LEU A 383 -18.15 3.08 -17.25
N ARG A 384 -19.08 2.63 -18.12
CA ARG A 384 -18.80 1.58 -19.07
C ARG A 384 -17.62 1.92 -19.99
N GLY A 385 -17.53 3.16 -20.46
CA GLY A 385 -16.41 3.64 -21.28
C GLY A 385 -15.03 3.55 -20.60
N CYS A 386 -15.02 3.59 -19.27
CA CYS A 386 -13.78 3.48 -18.48
C CYS A 386 -13.32 2.01 -18.25
N LEU A 387 -14.13 1.01 -18.59
CA LEU A 387 -13.82 -0.40 -18.35
C LEU A 387 -12.96 -1.06 -19.44
N GLY A 388 -12.67 -0.37 -20.54
CA GLY A 388 -11.88 -0.90 -21.67
C GLY A 388 -10.40 -0.54 -21.62
N GLY A 389 -9.64 -1.03 -22.63
CA GLY A 389 -8.25 -0.66 -22.84
C GLY A 389 -7.21 -1.49 -22.07
N PHE A 390 -7.57 -2.68 -21.59
CA PHE A 390 -6.67 -3.55 -20.84
C PHE A 390 -6.33 -4.87 -21.55
N ASP A 391 -6.64 -4.99 -22.85
CA ASP A 391 -6.50 -6.24 -23.60
C ASP A 391 -5.06 -6.71 -23.71
N ASP A 392 -4.11 -5.78 -23.91
CA ASP A 392 -2.68 -6.09 -23.97
C ASP A 392 -2.19 -6.65 -22.63
N VAL A 393 -2.55 -6.00 -21.51
CA VAL A 393 -2.19 -6.45 -20.17
C VAL A 393 -2.80 -7.82 -19.85
N ARG A 394 -4.06 -8.05 -20.28
CA ARG A 394 -4.74 -9.35 -20.12
C ARG A 394 -4.01 -10.44 -20.88
N ALA A 395 -3.64 -10.17 -22.14
CA ALA A 395 -2.94 -11.10 -22.99
C ALA A 395 -1.55 -11.44 -22.41
N ASP A 396 -0.77 -10.44 -22.00
CA ASP A 396 0.54 -10.62 -21.40
C ASP A 396 0.49 -11.46 -20.12
N LEU A 397 -0.44 -11.15 -19.21
CA LEU A 397 -0.62 -11.91 -17.97
C LEU A 397 -1.08 -13.35 -18.23
N ALA A 398 -1.93 -13.58 -19.24
CA ALA A 398 -2.40 -14.91 -19.60
C ALA A 398 -1.29 -15.74 -20.27
N ALA A 399 -0.46 -15.14 -21.11
CA ALA A 399 0.66 -15.80 -21.77
C ALA A 399 1.83 -16.10 -20.82
N SER A 400 2.03 -15.27 -19.81
CA SER A 400 3.22 -15.35 -18.94
C SER A 400 2.99 -16.13 -17.66
N LEU A 401 1.85 -15.95 -16.97
CA LEU A 401 1.63 -16.51 -15.64
C LEU A 401 0.96 -17.87 -15.67
N VAL A 402 1.38 -18.78 -14.79
CA VAL A 402 0.65 -20.01 -14.50
C VAL A 402 -0.75 -19.71 -13.98
N ASP A 403 -1.68 -20.68 -14.07
CA ASP A 403 -3.07 -20.45 -13.67
C ASP A 403 -3.23 -20.12 -12.18
N GLU A 404 -2.47 -20.79 -11.33
CA GLU A 404 -2.41 -20.54 -9.89
C GLU A 404 -0.98 -20.17 -9.48
N PRO A 405 -0.61 -18.88 -9.52
CA PRO A 405 0.73 -18.46 -9.14
C PRO A 405 1.02 -18.74 -7.65
N PRO A 406 2.25 -19.13 -7.31
CA PRO A 406 2.66 -19.41 -5.94
C PRO A 406 2.60 -18.15 -5.05
N ALA A 407 2.74 -18.35 -3.74
CA ALA A 407 2.69 -17.26 -2.78
C ALA A 407 3.85 -16.28 -2.94
N THR A 408 5.06 -16.80 -3.17
CA THR A 408 6.29 -16.01 -3.28
C THR A 408 7.09 -16.38 -4.53
N LEU A 409 7.99 -15.49 -4.94
CA LEU A 409 8.93 -15.76 -6.04
C LEU A 409 9.92 -16.89 -5.70
N ALA A 410 10.25 -17.06 -4.42
CA ALA A 410 11.17 -18.10 -3.95
C ALA A 410 10.62 -19.53 -4.16
N ASP A 411 9.30 -19.67 -4.21
CA ASP A 411 8.64 -20.97 -4.45
C ASP A 411 8.89 -21.48 -5.89
N GLY A 412 9.26 -20.58 -6.82
CA GLY A 412 9.42 -20.90 -8.24
C GLY A 412 8.10 -21.21 -8.94
N GLY A 413 8.15 -21.57 -10.23
CA GLY A 413 6.96 -21.96 -10.98
C GLY A 413 5.93 -20.84 -11.19
N VAL A 414 6.36 -19.58 -11.24
CA VAL A 414 5.50 -18.41 -11.45
C VAL A 414 5.12 -18.25 -12.92
N ILE A 415 6.09 -18.46 -13.79
CA ILE A 415 5.97 -18.29 -15.24
C ILE A 415 5.57 -19.61 -15.87
N ARG A 416 4.68 -19.55 -16.85
CA ARG A 416 4.28 -20.72 -17.64
C ARG A 416 5.50 -21.34 -18.34
N PRO A 417 5.64 -22.67 -18.32
CA PRO A 417 6.78 -23.33 -18.98
C PRO A 417 6.89 -23.02 -20.46
N ASP A 418 5.75 -22.79 -21.14
CA ASP A 418 5.64 -22.48 -22.56
C ASP A 418 5.73 -20.98 -22.91
N ALA A 419 5.99 -20.12 -21.91
CA ALA A 419 6.12 -18.67 -22.12
C ALA A 419 7.35 -18.28 -22.97
N SER A 420 8.40 -19.11 -22.97
CA SER A 420 9.55 -18.96 -23.87
C SER A 420 10.21 -20.32 -24.16
N SER A 421 10.88 -20.44 -25.32
CA SER A 421 11.63 -21.64 -25.72
C SER A 421 12.70 -22.02 -24.70
N ASP A 422 13.44 -21.02 -24.20
CA ASP A 422 14.53 -21.20 -23.24
C ASP A 422 14.00 -21.74 -21.90
N LEU A 423 12.85 -21.24 -21.44
CA LEU A 423 12.22 -21.74 -20.22
C LEU A 423 11.68 -23.16 -20.40
N THR A 424 11.09 -23.43 -21.55
CA THR A 424 10.62 -24.80 -21.90
C THR A 424 11.79 -25.80 -21.84
N GLU A 425 12.93 -25.47 -22.44
CA GLU A 425 14.14 -26.29 -22.40
C GLU A 425 14.67 -26.46 -20.96
N CYS A 426 14.77 -25.37 -20.20
CA CYS A 426 15.22 -25.42 -18.80
C CYS A 426 14.31 -26.29 -17.93
N VAL A 427 12.99 -26.19 -18.08
CA VAL A 427 12.03 -26.98 -17.33
C VAL A 427 12.11 -28.45 -17.71
N ALA A 428 12.24 -28.78 -19.01
CA ALA A 428 12.43 -30.13 -19.51
C ALA A 428 13.73 -30.75 -18.93
N LEU A 429 14.83 -30.01 -18.96
CA LEU A 429 16.10 -30.44 -18.37
C LEU A 429 16.01 -30.69 -16.86
N ARG A 430 15.27 -29.88 -16.13
CA ARG A 430 15.07 -30.06 -14.69
C ARG A 430 14.16 -31.22 -14.35
N GLY A 431 13.11 -31.44 -15.15
CA GLY A 431 12.10 -32.50 -14.91
C GLY A 431 12.65 -33.88 -15.18
N ASP A 432 13.49 -34.02 -16.18
CA ASP A 432 14.06 -35.29 -16.64
C ASP A 432 15.58 -35.23 -16.78
N ALA A 433 16.24 -34.67 -15.77
CA ALA A 433 17.69 -34.53 -15.74
C ALA A 433 18.43 -35.85 -15.97
N ARG A 434 17.83 -36.97 -15.49
CA ARG A 434 18.42 -38.29 -15.64
C ARG A 434 18.30 -38.82 -17.07
N ALA A 435 17.14 -38.63 -17.71
CA ALA A 435 16.96 -38.99 -19.12
C ALA A 435 17.80 -38.08 -20.04
N SER A 436 17.85 -36.79 -19.76
CA SER A 436 18.70 -35.83 -20.50
C SER A 436 20.20 -36.17 -20.39
N LEU A 437 20.67 -36.59 -19.20
CA LEU A 437 22.05 -37.04 -19.00
C LEU A 437 22.31 -38.36 -19.73
N ASN A 438 21.38 -39.31 -19.72
CA ASN A 438 21.50 -40.55 -20.44
C ASN A 438 21.54 -40.32 -21.99
N ALA A 439 20.66 -39.46 -22.48
CA ALA A 439 20.66 -39.08 -23.91
C ALA A 439 21.94 -38.34 -24.32
N LEU A 440 22.51 -37.48 -23.46
CA LEU A 440 23.78 -36.85 -23.69
C LEU A 440 24.91 -37.88 -23.69
N GLU A 441 24.92 -38.81 -22.75
CA GLU A 441 25.89 -39.91 -22.63
C GLU A 441 25.88 -40.77 -23.91
N GLU A 442 24.68 -41.13 -24.41
CA GLU A 442 24.53 -41.94 -25.61
C GLU A 442 25.00 -41.19 -26.87
N ARG A 443 24.62 -39.92 -27.02
CA ARG A 443 25.09 -39.04 -28.11
C ARG A 443 26.60 -38.89 -28.12
N GLU A 444 27.24 -38.68 -26.97
CA GLU A 444 28.68 -38.53 -26.87
C GLU A 444 29.41 -39.85 -27.07
N ARG A 445 28.83 -41.01 -26.69
CA ARG A 445 29.35 -42.35 -27.06
C ARG A 445 29.36 -42.53 -28.58
N GLU A 446 28.27 -42.22 -29.25
CA GLU A 446 28.17 -42.33 -30.70
C GLU A 446 29.16 -41.39 -31.42
N ARG A 447 29.26 -40.13 -30.95
CA ARG A 447 30.16 -39.14 -31.53
C ARG A 447 31.65 -39.48 -31.36
N SER A 448 32.03 -40.00 -30.19
CA SER A 448 33.43 -40.30 -29.84
C SER A 448 33.87 -41.71 -30.19
N GLY A 449 32.93 -42.65 -30.42
CA GLY A 449 33.21 -44.07 -30.57
C GLY A 449 33.65 -44.78 -29.30
N ILE A 450 33.64 -44.12 -28.15
CA ILE A 450 34.12 -44.64 -26.85
C ILE A 450 32.98 -45.34 -26.13
N LYS A 451 32.94 -46.66 -26.17
CA LYS A 451 31.88 -47.46 -25.55
C LYS A 451 31.81 -47.40 -24.03
N GLY A 452 32.90 -47.01 -23.37
CA GLY A 452 33.01 -46.90 -21.91
C GLY A 452 32.58 -45.57 -21.31
N LEU A 453 32.32 -44.53 -22.16
CA LEU A 453 31.99 -43.19 -21.75
C LEU A 453 30.72 -43.16 -20.84
N LYS A 454 30.87 -42.55 -19.67
CA LYS A 454 29.78 -42.37 -18.69
C LYS A 454 29.81 -40.95 -18.14
N ILE A 455 28.64 -40.38 -17.89
CA ILE A 455 28.50 -39.13 -17.18
C ILE A 455 28.16 -39.39 -15.73
N LYS A 456 29.04 -39.03 -14.79
CA LYS A 456 28.87 -39.22 -13.35
C LYS A 456 28.92 -37.89 -12.60
N TYR A 457 28.15 -37.80 -11.54
CA TYR A 457 28.20 -36.68 -10.61
C TYR A 457 29.24 -37.00 -9.49
N ALA A 458 30.20 -36.06 -9.36
CA ALA A 458 31.17 -36.10 -8.25
C ALA A 458 30.98 -34.83 -7.39
N SER A 459 30.87 -34.98 -6.08
CA SER A 459 30.61 -33.86 -5.15
C SER A 459 31.67 -32.76 -5.21
N ALA A 460 32.89 -33.06 -5.64
CA ALA A 460 33.99 -32.11 -5.75
C ALA A 460 33.99 -31.29 -7.08
N PHE A 461 33.44 -31.85 -8.17
CA PHE A 461 33.59 -31.28 -9.53
C PHE A 461 32.24 -31.14 -10.28
N GLY A 462 31.13 -31.59 -9.68
CA GLY A 462 29.84 -31.64 -10.39
C GLY A 462 29.77 -32.84 -11.37
N TYR A 463 29.08 -32.66 -12.49
CA TYR A 463 28.99 -33.68 -13.54
C TYR A 463 30.31 -33.70 -14.35
N ALA A 464 30.86 -34.90 -14.47
CA ALA A 464 32.10 -35.17 -15.22
C ALA A 464 31.90 -36.33 -16.18
N ILE A 465 32.60 -36.29 -17.35
CA ILE A 465 32.63 -37.37 -18.29
C ILE A 465 33.79 -38.28 -17.88
N GLU A 466 33.48 -39.55 -17.58
CA GLU A 466 34.43 -40.63 -17.27
C GLU A 466 34.57 -41.53 -18.48
N ILE A 467 35.80 -41.84 -18.88
CA ILE A 467 36.12 -42.69 -20.01
C ILE A 467 36.80 -43.94 -19.56
#